data_05b489cd923f8dabf8ee577a56941b7b
#
_entry.id   05b489cd923f8dabf8ee577a56941b7b
#
_cell.length_a   1.000
_cell.length_b   1.000
_cell.length_c   1.000
_cell.angle_alpha   90.00
_cell.angle_beta   90.00
_cell.angle_gamma   90.00
#
_symmetry.space_group_name_H-M   'P 1'
#
loop_
_entity.id
_entity.type
_entity.pdbx_description
1 polymer ?
#
loop_
_entity_poly.entity_id
_entity_poly.type
_entity_poly.pdbx_seq_one_letter_code
_entity_poly.pdbx_strand_id
1 'polypeptide(L)'
;MVSDNIVMKIHEQYLTETNEQVLLRHKKRTGEPAHIGVIQENMNEVLLMINNVGSSGNKEQDLLEIATHILGVITWRQPFMDGNRRTGIIAAGKFLRDNGYRLSIDPEEKNLELRSILRMLKNQLLTLNQEVMRQLSFYISQRIRNYEPRR
;
A
#
# COMPACT_ATOMS: atom_id res chain seq x y z
N MET A 1 -0.39 -30.78 5.57
CA MET A 1 -0.80 -29.63 6.37
C MET A 1 -0.88 -28.40 5.50
N VAL A 2 -2.06 -27.85 5.44
CA VAL A 2 -2.22 -26.63 4.68
C VAL A 2 -1.58 -25.51 5.45
N SER A 3 -0.62 -24.89 4.84
CA SER A 3 0.02 -23.73 5.39
C SER A 3 -0.91 -22.52 5.24
N ASP A 4 -1.27 -21.90 6.36
CA ASP A 4 -1.95 -20.62 6.34
C ASP A 4 -0.99 -19.47 6.02
N ASN A 5 0.17 -19.79 5.48
CA ASN A 5 1.15 -18.81 5.12
C ASN A 5 0.66 -17.96 3.96
N ILE A 6 0.89 -16.67 4.08
CA ILE A 6 0.71 -15.75 2.98
C ILE A 6 1.77 -16.06 1.96
N VAL A 7 1.36 -16.58 0.82
CA VAL A 7 2.31 -17.07 -0.19
C VAL A 7 2.64 -15.99 -1.20
N MET A 8 1.93 -14.86 -1.19
CA MET A 8 2.04 -13.90 -2.27
C MET A 8 3.20 -12.95 -2.06
N LYS A 9 4.27 -13.15 -2.84
CA LYS A 9 5.27 -12.11 -3.02
C LYS A 9 4.65 -10.99 -3.86
N ILE A 10 4.95 -9.77 -3.51
CA ILE A 10 4.53 -8.62 -4.30
C ILE A 10 5.53 -8.44 -5.44
N HIS A 11 5.02 -8.52 -6.67
CA HIS A 11 5.82 -8.32 -7.87
C HIS A 11 5.61 -6.92 -8.43
N GLU A 12 6.57 -6.46 -9.19
CA GLU A 12 6.51 -5.14 -9.82
C GLU A 12 5.22 -4.96 -10.63
N GLN A 13 4.84 -5.97 -11.40
CA GLN A 13 3.65 -5.91 -12.24
C GLN A 13 2.38 -5.64 -11.43
N TYR A 14 2.25 -6.23 -10.25
CA TYR A 14 1.12 -6.00 -9.35
C TYR A 14 0.98 -4.51 -9.02
N LEU A 15 2.10 -3.86 -8.70
CA LEU A 15 2.13 -2.45 -8.33
C LEU A 15 1.95 -1.54 -9.56
N THR A 16 2.59 -1.88 -10.69
CA THR A 16 2.48 -1.07 -11.90
C THR A 16 1.09 -1.10 -12.50
N GLU A 17 0.44 -2.25 -12.51
CA GLU A 17 -0.95 -2.36 -12.96
C GLU A 17 -1.89 -1.52 -12.08
N THR A 18 -1.68 -1.56 -10.77
CA THR A 18 -2.47 -0.76 -9.83
C THR A 18 -2.27 0.74 -10.09
N ASN A 19 -1.02 1.15 -10.28
CA ASN A 19 -0.70 2.55 -10.57
C ASN A 19 -1.36 3.02 -11.87
N GLU A 20 -1.27 2.23 -12.93
CA GLU A 20 -1.90 2.57 -14.20
C GLU A 20 -3.41 2.72 -14.07
N GLN A 21 -4.06 1.82 -13.37
CA GLN A 21 -5.50 1.90 -13.13
C GLN A 21 -5.87 3.16 -12.34
N VAL A 22 -5.10 3.48 -11.31
CA VAL A 22 -5.31 4.67 -10.49
C VAL A 22 -5.20 5.94 -11.34
N LEU A 23 -4.15 6.03 -12.15
CA LEU A 23 -3.90 7.21 -12.98
C LEU A 23 -4.93 7.36 -14.09
N LEU A 24 -5.31 6.27 -14.76
CA LEU A 24 -6.33 6.31 -15.82
C LEU A 24 -7.68 6.72 -15.26
N ARG A 25 -8.04 6.21 -14.09
CA ARG A 25 -9.28 6.57 -13.42
C ARG A 25 -9.30 8.05 -13.02
N HIS A 26 -8.17 8.56 -12.53
CA HIS A 26 -8.03 9.98 -12.17
C HIS A 26 -8.15 10.87 -13.41
N LYS A 27 -7.48 10.49 -14.51
CA LYS A 27 -7.56 11.21 -15.78
C LYS A 27 -8.99 11.25 -16.31
N LYS A 28 -9.70 10.13 -16.25
CA LYS A 28 -11.07 10.04 -16.72
C LYS A 28 -11.99 10.94 -15.89
N ARG A 29 -11.76 11.04 -14.58
CA ARG A 29 -12.59 11.84 -13.68
C ARG A 29 -12.30 13.34 -13.77
N THR A 30 -11.04 13.72 -13.91
CA THR A 30 -10.61 15.13 -13.82
C THR A 30 -10.22 15.75 -15.14
N GLY A 31 -9.91 14.93 -16.16
CA GLY A 31 -9.35 15.41 -17.43
C GLY A 31 -7.87 15.78 -17.35
N GLU A 32 -7.24 15.65 -16.19
CA GLU A 32 -5.82 15.95 -16.03
C GLU A 32 -4.96 14.89 -16.69
N PRO A 33 -3.81 15.27 -17.29
CA PRO A 33 -2.89 14.29 -17.88
C PRO A 33 -2.35 13.34 -16.83
N ALA A 34 -2.18 12.06 -17.21
CA ALA A 34 -1.57 11.05 -16.35
C ALA A 34 -0.11 10.86 -16.77
N HIS A 35 0.79 10.91 -15.79
CA HIS A 35 2.22 10.69 -16.02
C HIS A 35 2.57 9.28 -15.57
N ILE A 36 2.39 8.32 -16.49
CA ILE A 36 2.67 6.91 -16.23
C ILE A 36 4.16 6.66 -16.37
N GLY A 37 4.75 6.03 -15.37
CA GLY A 37 6.17 5.69 -15.41
C GLY A 37 6.67 5.17 -14.08
N VAL A 38 7.75 4.42 -14.14
CA VAL A 38 8.39 3.80 -12.99
C VAL A 38 9.82 4.34 -12.86
N ILE A 39 10.18 4.70 -11.63
CA ILE A 39 11.56 5.01 -11.27
C ILE A 39 12.17 3.70 -10.77
N GLN A 40 12.91 3.02 -11.66
CA GLN A 40 13.29 1.62 -11.42
C GLN A 40 14.13 1.41 -10.17
N GLU A 41 15.04 2.30 -9.87
CA GLU A 41 15.85 2.21 -8.65
C GLU A 41 14.96 2.23 -7.40
N ASN A 42 14.00 3.13 -7.37
CA ASN A 42 13.06 3.24 -6.25
C ASN A 42 12.15 2.02 -6.18
N MET A 43 11.68 1.54 -7.34
CA MET A 43 10.83 0.35 -7.39
C MET A 43 11.56 -0.88 -6.86
N ASN A 44 12.82 -1.06 -7.22
CA ASN A 44 13.61 -2.20 -6.74
C ASN A 44 13.73 -2.19 -5.21
N GLU A 45 13.97 -1.02 -4.62
CA GLU A 45 14.04 -0.87 -3.17
C GLU A 45 12.69 -1.14 -2.51
N VAL A 46 11.61 -0.62 -3.08
CA VAL A 46 10.25 -0.85 -2.59
C VAL A 46 9.94 -2.33 -2.54
N LEU A 47 10.20 -3.05 -3.62
CA LEU A 47 9.92 -4.49 -3.69
C LEU A 47 10.75 -5.27 -2.66
N LEU A 48 12.02 -4.91 -2.51
CA LEU A 48 12.88 -5.56 -1.53
C LEU A 48 12.34 -5.38 -0.12
N MET A 49 11.94 -4.16 0.24
CA MET A 49 11.45 -3.87 1.58
C MET A 49 10.12 -4.54 1.87
N ILE A 50 9.18 -4.51 0.93
CA ILE A 50 7.87 -5.15 1.11
C ILE A 50 8.03 -6.66 1.26
N ASN A 51 8.89 -7.27 0.48
CA ASN A 51 9.05 -8.73 0.47
C ASN A 51 9.93 -9.26 1.61
N ASN A 52 10.50 -8.38 2.43
CA ASN A 52 11.30 -8.77 3.60
C ASN A 52 10.52 -8.76 4.92
N VAL A 53 9.23 -8.48 4.89
CA VAL A 53 8.40 -8.43 6.10
C VAL A 53 7.26 -9.44 6.00
N GLY A 54 6.58 -9.68 7.12
CA GLY A 54 5.39 -10.53 7.13
C GLY A 54 5.70 -12.02 7.18
N SER A 55 6.71 -12.43 7.94
CA SER A 55 7.10 -13.84 8.06
C SER A 55 7.10 -14.33 9.50
N SER A 56 6.24 -13.78 10.36
CA SER A 56 6.15 -14.19 11.76
C SER A 56 5.47 -15.54 11.95
N GLY A 57 4.69 -16.01 10.97
CA GLY A 57 3.86 -17.20 11.08
C GLY A 57 2.45 -16.93 11.59
N ASN A 58 2.18 -15.72 12.06
CA ASN A 58 0.82 -15.30 12.43
C ASN A 58 0.21 -14.56 11.24
N LYS A 59 -0.83 -15.16 10.64
CA LYS A 59 -1.42 -14.65 9.41
C LYS A 59 -1.88 -13.21 9.53
N GLU A 60 -2.65 -12.89 10.56
CA GLU A 60 -3.20 -11.54 10.71
C GLU A 60 -2.12 -10.50 10.92
N GLN A 61 -1.12 -10.82 11.73
CA GLN A 61 0.01 -9.94 11.98
C GLN A 61 0.83 -9.74 10.70
N ASP A 62 1.07 -10.80 9.96
CA ASP A 62 1.85 -10.75 8.71
C ASP A 62 1.12 -9.92 7.65
N LEU A 63 -0.19 -10.10 7.52
CA LEU A 63 -1.00 -9.32 6.58
C LEU A 63 -0.98 -7.83 6.93
N LEU A 64 -1.11 -7.51 8.20
CA LEU A 64 -1.03 -6.13 8.66
C LEU A 64 0.33 -5.51 8.33
N GLU A 65 1.40 -6.25 8.61
CA GLU A 65 2.75 -5.76 8.37
C GLU A 65 3.00 -5.53 6.87
N ILE A 66 2.61 -6.48 6.03
CA ILE A 66 2.79 -6.35 4.58
C ILE A 66 1.96 -5.18 4.03
N ALA A 67 0.69 -5.09 4.41
CA ALA A 67 -0.17 -3.99 3.97
C ALA A 67 0.37 -2.62 4.39
N THR A 68 0.87 -2.53 5.62
CA THR A 68 1.49 -1.30 6.13
C THR A 68 2.72 -0.93 5.30
N HIS A 69 3.55 -1.92 4.96
CA HIS A 69 4.74 -1.67 4.14
C HIS A 69 4.38 -1.32 2.70
N ILE A 70 3.37 -1.95 2.12
CA ILE A 70 2.92 -1.56 0.77
C ILE A 70 2.59 -0.07 0.75
N LEU A 71 1.74 0.37 1.66
CA LEU A 71 1.33 1.77 1.70
C LEU A 71 2.48 2.70 2.10
N GLY A 72 3.17 2.36 3.19
CA GLY A 72 4.20 3.24 3.75
C GLY A 72 5.42 3.38 2.88
N VAL A 73 5.92 2.27 2.32
CA VAL A 73 7.15 2.28 1.53
C VAL A 73 6.92 2.93 0.17
N ILE A 74 5.78 2.68 -0.47
CA ILE A 74 5.44 3.35 -1.74
C ILE A 74 5.32 4.86 -1.51
N THR A 75 4.67 5.27 -0.43
CA THR A 75 4.53 6.70 -0.10
C THR A 75 5.88 7.34 0.18
N TRP A 76 6.76 6.64 0.91
CA TRP A 76 8.08 7.15 1.26
C TRP A 76 9.02 7.22 0.06
N ARG A 77 9.14 6.12 -0.69
CA ARG A 77 10.17 6.01 -1.73
C ARG A 77 9.74 6.52 -3.10
N GLN A 78 8.43 6.69 -3.32
CA GLN A 78 7.92 7.27 -4.56
C GLN A 78 8.39 6.51 -5.82
N PRO A 79 8.05 5.21 -5.99
CA PRO A 79 8.53 4.43 -7.13
C PRO A 79 7.89 4.80 -8.47
N PHE A 80 6.79 5.55 -8.44
CA PHE A 80 6.09 5.96 -9.65
C PHE A 80 6.29 7.43 -9.94
N MET A 81 6.18 7.82 -11.21
CA MET A 81 6.24 9.22 -11.61
C MET A 81 5.08 10.02 -11.03
N ASP A 82 3.94 9.37 -10.79
CA ASP A 82 2.73 10.03 -10.29
C ASP A 82 1.85 9.02 -9.56
N GLY A 83 1.00 9.53 -8.67
CA GLY A 83 -0.04 8.72 -8.02
C GLY A 83 0.45 7.75 -6.93
N ASN A 84 1.61 7.99 -6.32
CA ASN A 84 2.18 7.06 -5.35
C ASN A 84 1.26 6.81 -4.14
N ARG A 85 0.74 7.85 -3.52
CA ARG A 85 -0.11 7.70 -2.34
C ARG A 85 -1.38 6.91 -2.65
N ARG A 86 -2.06 7.25 -3.73
CA ARG A 86 -3.28 6.55 -4.13
C ARG A 86 -3.00 5.11 -4.50
N THR A 87 -1.90 4.87 -5.22
CA THR A 87 -1.47 3.52 -5.57
C THR A 87 -1.18 2.71 -4.32
N GLY A 88 -0.49 3.29 -3.33
CA GLY A 88 -0.22 2.61 -2.08
C GLY A 88 -1.49 2.19 -1.34
N ILE A 89 -2.47 3.09 -1.25
CA ILE A 89 -3.75 2.80 -0.59
C ILE A 89 -4.49 1.69 -1.33
N ILE A 90 -4.61 1.79 -2.64
CA ILE A 90 -5.35 0.80 -3.44
C ILE A 90 -4.62 -0.55 -3.44
N ALA A 91 -3.30 -0.56 -3.55
CA ALA A 91 -2.52 -1.80 -3.55
C ALA A 91 -2.60 -2.51 -2.19
N ALA A 92 -2.51 -1.76 -1.09
CA ALA A 92 -2.66 -2.33 0.25
C ALA A 92 -4.04 -2.95 0.44
N GLY A 93 -5.09 -2.24 0.00
CA GLY A 93 -6.46 -2.75 0.06
C GLY A 93 -6.67 -3.99 -0.79
N LYS A 94 -6.12 -3.98 -2.00
CA LYS A 94 -6.19 -5.12 -2.92
C LYS A 94 -5.47 -6.35 -2.34
N PHE A 95 -4.29 -6.14 -1.77
CA PHE A 95 -3.54 -7.20 -1.12
C PHE A 95 -4.36 -7.84 0.01
N LEU A 96 -4.97 -7.02 0.87
CA LEU A 96 -5.80 -7.51 1.95
C LEU A 96 -7.01 -8.28 1.43
N ARG A 97 -7.65 -7.78 0.38
CA ARG A 97 -8.81 -8.45 -0.24
C ARG A 97 -8.45 -9.82 -0.77
N ASP A 98 -7.30 -9.93 -1.42
CA ASP A 98 -6.82 -11.21 -1.95
C ASP A 98 -6.54 -12.23 -0.84
N ASN A 99 -6.44 -11.78 0.40
CA ASN A 99 -6.20 -12.62 1.57
C ASN A 99 -7.39 -12.69 2.52
N GLY A 100 -8.58 -12.30 2.07
CA GLY A 100 -9.82 -12.49 2.83
C GLY A 100 -10.23 -11.33 3.73
N TYR A 101 -9.59 -10.17 3.59
CA TYR A 101 -9.90 -8.98 4.39
C TYR A 101 -10.17 -7.79 3.49
N ARG A 102 -10.70 -6.74 4.08
CA ARG A 102 -10.84 -5.47 3.37
C ARG A 102 -10.33 -4.33 4.24
N LEU A 103 -9.83 -3.31 3.60
CA LEU A 103 -9.38 -2.10 4.26
C LEU A 103 -10.49 -1.05 4.18
N SER A 104 -11.09 -0.73 5.32
CA SER A 104 -12.19 0.22 5.40
C SER A 104 -11.64 1.61 5.69
N ILE A 105 -11.32 2.34 4.63
CA ILE A 105 -10.81 3.71 4.70
C ILE A 105 -11.82 4.65 4.04
N ASP A 106 -12.15 5.73 4.71
CA ASP A 106 -13.00 6.78 4.16
C ASP A 106 -12.36 7.42 2.94
N PRO A 107 -13.14 8.09 2.08
CA PRO A 107 -12.58 8.80 0.94
C PRO A 107 -11.41 9.69 1.35
N GLU A 108 -10.39 9.73 0.52
CA GLU A 108 -9.11 10.39 0.80
C GLU A 108 -9.27 11.84 1.25
N GLU A 109 -10.18 12.57 0.63
CA GLU A 109 -10.42 13.98 0.94
C GLU A 109 -10.95 14.21 2.36
N LYS A 110 -11.51 13.18 2.99
CA LYS A 110 -12.04 13.24 4.36
C LYS A 110 -11.10 12.60 5.38
N ASN A 111 -9.98 12.05 4.92
CA ASN A 111 -9.11 11.24 5.77
C ASN A 111 -7.86 12.00 6.18
N LEU A 112 -8.06 13.03 7.00
CA LEU A 112 -6.98 13.93 7.40
C LEU A 112 -5.89 13.23 8.21
N GLU A 113 -6.28 12.27 9.05
CA GLU A 113 -5.32 11.51 9.86
C GLU A 113 -4.37 10.71 8.98
N LEU A 114 -4.91 9.93 8.03
CA LEU A 114 -4.08 9.15 7.11
C LEU A 114 -3.17 10.05 6.28
N ARG A 115 -3.72 11.14 5.76
CA ARG A 115 -2.94 12.08 4.95
C ARG A 115 -1.78 12.69 5.75
N SER A 116 -2.01 12.98 7.02
CA SER A 116 -0.96 13.51 7.90
C SER A 116 0.16 12.48 8.10
N ILE A 117 -0.20 11.23 8.38
CA ILE A 117 0.77 10.15 8.57
C ILE A 117 1.60 9.96 7.28
N LEU A 118 0.93 9.88 6.13
CA LEU A 118 1.62 9.66 4.86
C LEU A 118 2.51 10.85 4.48
N ARG A 119 2.11 12.06 4.82
CA ARG A 119 2.94 13.24 4.59
C ARG A 119 4.21 13.18 5.42
N MET A 120 4.14 12.72 6.68
CA MET A 120 5.32 12.55 7.51
C MET A 120 6.28 11.54 6.92
N LEU A 121 5.78 10.44 6.35
CA LEU A 121 6.63 9.45 5.67
C LEU A 121 7.31 10.06 4.44
N LYS A 122 6.55 10.76 3.62
CA LYS A 122 7.05 11.36 2.38
C LYS A 122 8.16 12.37 2.64
N ASN A 123 8.09 13.08 3.75
CA ASN A 123 9.06 14.13 4.06
C ASN A 123 10.37 13.62 4.66
N GLN A 124 10.50 12.32 4.94
CA GLN A 124 11.71 11.70 5.45
C GLN A 124 12.56 11.19 4.28
N LEU A 125 13.53 11.98 3.85
CA LEU A 125 14.26 11.71 2.62
C LEU A 125 15.27 10.56 2.69
N LEU A 126 15.91 10.35 3.84
CA LEU A 126 17.04 9.43 3.94
C LEU A 126 16.66 8.06 4.48
N THR A 127 15.76 7.99 5.43
CA THR A 127 15.37 6.72 6.06
C THR A 127 13.88 6.64 6.26
N LEU A 128 13.35 5.43 6.21
CA LEU A 128 11.96 5.17 6.55
C LEU A 128 11.78 5.32 8.06
N ASN A 129 10.96 6.26 8.48
CA ASN A 129 10.74 6.55 9.90
C ASN A 129 9.91 5.44 10.55
N GLN A 130 10.52 4.67 11.43
CA GLN A 130 9.88 3.52 12.07
C GLN A 130 8.74 3.92 13.01
N GLU A 131 8.87 5.07 13.68
CA GLU A 131 7.79 5.57 14.54
C GLU A 131 6.54 5.91 13.72
N VAL A 132 6.73 6.57 12.58
CA VAL A 132 5.62 6.88 11.70
C VAL A 132 5.04 5.60 11.09
N MET A 133 5.87 4.61 10.79
CA MET A 133 5.40 3.30 10.31
C MET A 133 4.54 2.61 11.38
N ARG A 134 4.90 2.72 12.66
CA ARG A 134 4.05 2.20 13.75
C ARG A 134 2.71 2.91 13.82
N GLN A 135 2.68 4.23 13.64
CA GLN A 135 1.43 4.99 13.57
C GLN A 135 0.57 4.53 12.40
N LEU A 136 1.19 4.29 11.24
CA LEU A 136 0.48 3.79 10.06
C LEU A 136 -0.07 2.38 10.31
N SER A 137 0.74 1.51 10.90
CA SER A 137 0.31 0.15 11.25
C SER A 137 -0.91 0.17 12.19
N PHE A 138 -0.86 1.00 13.20
CA PHE A 138 -1.97 1.16 14.13
C PHE A 138 -3.24 1.66 13.43
N TYR A 139 -3.08 2.66 12.57
CA TYR A 139 -4.18 3.20 11.77
C TYR A 139 -4.85 2.11 10.92
N ILE A 140 -4.04 1.35 10.20
CA ILE A 140 -4.53 0.26 9.34
C ILE A 140 -5.19 -0.84 10.18
N SER A 141 -4.59 -1.20 11.32
CA SER A 141 -5.10 -2.27 12.19
C SER A 141 -6.53 -2.02 12.65
N GLN A 142 -6.89 -0.77 12.85
CA GLN A 142 -8.23 -0.39 13.28
C GLN A 142 -9.26 -0.41 12.16
N ARG A 143 -8.81 -0.56 10.90
CA ARG A 143 -9.66 -0.45 9.71
C ARG A 143 -9.68 -1.70 8.85
N ILE A 144 -9.04 -2.78 9.32
CA ILE A 144 -9.14 -4.08 8.64
C ILE A 144 -10.43 -4.76 9.08
N ARG A 145 -11.20 -5.25 8.10
CA ARG A 145 -12.46 -5.95 8.31
C ARG A 145 -12.43 -7.27 7.55
N ASN A 146 -13.22 -8.24 7.99
CA ASN A 146 -13.39 -9.45 7.22
C ASN A 146 -14.07 -9.13 5.90
N TYR A 147 -13.58 -9.74 4.83
CA TYR A 147 -14.17 -9.59 3.52
C TYR A 147 -15.18 -10.71 3.28
N GLU A 148 -16.45 -10.32 3.13
CA GLU A 148 -17.51 -11.25 2.76
C GLU A 148 -18.02 -10.85 1.38
N PRO A 149 -17.70 -11.65 0.34
CA PRO A 149 -18.21 -11.33 -0.98
C PRO A 149 -19.72 -11.44 -0.99
N ARG A 150 -20.38 -10.50 -1.66
CA ARG A 150 -21.83 -10.54 -1.83
C ARG A 150 -22.20 -11.77 -2.65
N ARG A 151 -23.16 -12.49 -2.15
CA ARG A 151 -23.73 -13.64 -2.86
C ARG A 151 -24.68 -13.20 -3.95
#